data_539caf1afc6351986d45418dab2a8a60
#
_entry.id   539caf1afc6351986d45418dab2a8a60
#
_cell.length_a   1.000
_cell.length_b   1.000
_cell.length_c   1.000
_cell.angle_alpha   90.00
_cell.angle_beta   90.00
_cell.angle_gamma   90.00
#
_symmetry.space_group_name_H-M   'P 1'
#
loop_
_entity.id
_entity.type
_entity.pdbx_description
1 polymer ?
#
loop_
_entity_poly.entity_id
_entity_poly.type
_entity_poly.pdbx_seq_one_letter_code
_entity_poly.pdbx_strand_id
1 'polypeptide(L)'
;MDIPAAFDAYFPYSAYRPYQREMLEFVAACIREGKIAMIDAPTGSGKSSVIASFLAARDGRKIIVAVRTVSQLTTFIRELALIRQKQPQIRTAYLIGKGSMCPLGRDGDVYRRCEGVKKFSTALMRERAERGALLPAKDPFVAQQIRRMDREHPLICPYFIHSRMFLAGDAGGVRMVPSADLRSKANRVLAAPVDPRELAGLAGDVCPYELTMLTAKSADVLVVNYHHLFDREIREQLYANLNVEPHDVLLLIDEAHNCGDAIQSIESADLA
;
A
#
# COMPACT_ATOMS: atom_id res chain seq x y z
N MET A 1 -32.64 -16.80 19.61
CA MET A 1 -31.19 -16.73 19.38
C MET A 1 -31.00 -16.02 18.05
N ASP A 2 -30.45 -14.82 18.08
CA ASP A 2 -30.16 -14.08 16.84
C ASP A 2 -29.11 -14.86 16.05
N ILE A 3 -29.37 -15.09 14.77
CA ILE A 3 -28.39 -15.69 13.86
C ILE A 3 -27.21 -14.69 13.77
N PRO A 4 -25.97 -15.11 14.07
CA PRO A 4 -24.82 -14.21 13.99
C PRO A 4 -24.72 -13.64 12.57
N ALA A 5 -24.62 -12.32 12.45
CA ALA A 5 -24.38 -11.69 11.16
C ALA A 5 -22.98 -12.05 10.66
N ALA A 6 -22.79 -12.16 9.34
CA ALA A 6 -21.49 -12.56 8.76
C ALA A 6 -20.34 -11.64 9.21
N PHE A 7 -20.59 -10.37 9.51
CA PHE A 7 -19.59 -9.42 10.00
C PHE A 7 -19.21 -9.64 11.47
N ASP A 8 -20.01 -10.39 12.28
CA ASP A 8 -19.66 -10.67 13.68
C ASP A 8 -18.32 -11.43 13.79
N ALA A 9 -18.01 -12.26 12.80
CA ALA A 9 -16.71 -12.95 12.74
C ALA A 9 -15.51 -12.00 12.63
N TYR A 10 -15.72 -10.80 12.10
CA TYR A 10 -14.69 -9.77 11.88
C TYR A 10 -14.81 -8.61 12.87
N PHE A 11 -15.88 -8.54 13.66
CA PHE A 11 -16.08 -7.49 14.64
C PHE A 11 -15.15 -7.71 15.85
N PRO A 12 -14.21 -6.81 16.16
CA PRO A 12 -13.15 -7.10 17.12
C PRO A 12 -13.57 -6.97 18.59
N TYR A 13 -14.67 -6.28 18.86
CA TYR A 13 -15.10 -5.94 20.22
C TYR A 13 -16.08 -6.96 20.78
N SER A 14 -16.27 -6.95 22.12
CA SER A 14 -17.19 -7.85 22.83
C SER A 14 -18.65 -7.39 22.80
N ALA A 15 -18.88 -6.09 22.53
CA ALA A 15 -20.22 -5.50 22.49
C ALA A 15 -20.28 -4.38 21.46
N TYR A 16 -21.45 -4.19 20.89
CA TYR A 16 -21.75 -3.07 19.99
C TYR A 16 -22.06 -1.81 20.78
N ARG A 17 -21.65 -0.67 20.23
CA ARG A 17 -22.13 0.64 20.68
C ARG A 17 -23.56 0.86 20.15
N PRO A 18 -24.32 1.83 20.72
CA PRO A 18 -25.61 2.17 20.18
C PRO A 18 -25.54 2.44 18.68
N TYR A 19 -26.48 1.89 17.92
CA TYR A 19 -26.61 1.99 16.45
C TYR A 19 -25.45 1.41 15.63
N GLN A 20 -24.42 0.87 16.26
CA GLN A 20 -23.24 0.36 15.54
C GLN A 20 -23.59 -0.90 14.74
N ARG A 21 -24.41 -1.79 15.30
CA ARG A 21 -24.85 -3.02 14.61
C ARG A 21 -25.68 -2.69 13.37
N GLU A 22 -26.66 -1.79 13.50
CA GLU A 22 -27.50 -1.33 12.38
C GLU A 22 -26.66 -0.70 11.27
N MET A 23 -25.64 0.08 11.63
CA MET A 23 -24.69 0.65 10.69
C MET A 23 -23.93 -0.43 9.92
N LEU A 24 -23.44 -1.47 10.59
CA LEU A 24 -22.74 -2.59 9.96
C LEU A 24 -23.65 -3.41 9.04
N GLU A 25 -24.90 -3.64 9.45
CA GLU A 25 -25.92 -4.33 8.65
C GLU A 25 -26.25 -3.56 7.37
N PHE A 26 -26.45 -2.26 7.50
CA PHE A 26 -26.70 -1.35 6.38
C PHE A 26 -25.56 -1.38 5.36
N VAL A 27 -24.30 -1.24 5.82
CA VAL A 27 -23.13 -1.28 4.94
C VAL A 27 -23.01 -2.63 4.23
N ALA A 28 -23.17 -3.73 4.96
CA ALA A 28 -23.10 -5.07 4.37
C ALA A 28 -24.20 -5.30 3.32
N ALA A 29 -25.40 -4.76 3.54
CA ALA A 29 -26.48 -4.80 2.56
C ALA A 29 -26.14 -3.99 1.31
N CYS A 30 -25.67 -2.74 1.46
CA CYS A 30 -25.26 -1.89 0.34
C CYS A 30 -24.15 -2.55 -0.52
N ILE A 31 -23.15 -3.17 0.13
CA ILE A 31 -22.08 -3.87 -0.60
C ILE A 31 -22.62 -5.03 -1.43
N ARG A 32 -23.53 -5.85 -0.88
CA ARG A 32 -24.16 -6.98 -1.60
C ARG A 32 -25.03 -6.53 -2.77
N GLU A 33 -25.70 -5.38 -2.61
CA GLU A 33 -26.58 -4.83 -3.63
C GLU A 33 -25.84 -3.94 -4.66
N GLY A 34 -24.53 -3.77 -4.52
CA GLY A 34 -23.74 -2.89 -5.40
C GLY A 34 -24.07 -1.41 -5.26
N LYS A 35 -24.54 -1.00 -4.08
CA LYS A 35 -24.93 0.38 -3.76
C LYS A 35 -23.86 1.13 -3.00
N ILE A 36 -23.92 2.46 -3.04
CA ILE A 36 -23.10 3.36 -2.23
C ILE A 36 -23.77 3.55 -0.87
N ALA A 37 -23.03 3.27 0.21
CA ALA A 37 -23.45 3.59 1.56
C ALA A 37 -22.86 4.94 1.98
N MET A 38 -23.70 5.86 2.43
CA MET A 38 -23.27 7.11 3.08
C MET A 38 -23.69 7.06 4.54
N ILE A 39 -22.70 7.27 5.43
CA ILE A 39 -22.91 7.21 6.88
C ILE A 39 -22.52 8.56 7.48
N ASP A 40 -23.48 9.22 8.08
CA ASP A 40 -23.25 10.36 8.97
C ASP A 40 -23.41 9.88 10.42
N ALA A 41 -22.34 9.93 11.18
CA ALA A 41 -22.32 9.46 12.56
C ALA A 41 -21.29 10.26 13.38
N PRO A 42 -21.59 10.59 14.64
CA PRO A 42 -20.73 11.41 15.48
C PRO A 42 -19.38 10.72 15.74
N THR A 43 -18.37 11.51 16.11
CA THR A 43 -17.09 11.01 16.59
C THR A 43 -17.29 10.09 17.80
N GLY A 44 -16.60 8.96 17.82
CA GLY A 44 -16.74 7.99 18.92
C GLY A 44 -17.85 6.95 18.73
N SER A 45 -18.69 7.04 17.70
CA SER A 45 -19.72 6.03 17.38
C SER A 45 -19.15 4.67 16.92
N GLY A 46 -17.83 4.59 16.64
CA GLY A 46 -17.18 3.39 16.16
C GLY A 46 -17.26 3.18 14.65
N LYS A 47 -17.30 4.28 13.86
CA LYS A 47 -17.36 4.23 12.38
C LYS A 47 -16.29 3.33 11.74
N SER A 48 -15.06 3.31 12.26
CA SER A 48 -13.97 2.49 11.72
C SER A 48 -14.28 1.00 11.68
N SER A 49 -15.18 0.53 12.57
CA SER A 49 -15.57 -0.88 12.59
C SER A 49 -16.38 -1.33 11.37
N VAL A 50 -16.85 -0.42 10.51
CA VAL A 50 -17.52 -0.78 9.24
C VAL A 50 -16.65 -1.66 8.35
N ILE A 51 -15.32 -1.65 8.57
CA ILE A 51 -14.39 -2.55 7.89
C ILE A 51 -14.77 -4.02 8.08
N ALA A 52 -15.43 -4.39 9.20
CA ALA A 52 -15.93 -5.74 9.43
C ALA A 52 -17.01 -6.14 8.40
N SER A 53 -17.89 -5.20 8.03
CA SER A 53 -18.91 -5.43 6.98
C SER A 53 -18.27 -5.59 5.60
N PHE A 54 -17.22 -4.80 5.31
CA PHE A 54 -16.45 -4.95 4.07
C PHE A 54 -15.77 -6.32 4.00
N LEU A 55 -15.14 -6.76 5.07
CA LEU A 55 -14.48 -8.08 5.13
C LEU A 55 -15.46 -9.22 4.96
N ALA A 56 -16.66 -9.11 5.56
CA ALA A 56 -17.71 -10.11 5.45
C ALA A 56 -18.34 -10.20 4.05
N ALA A 57 -18.45 -9.07 3.34
CA ALA A 57 -19.17 -8.96 2.07
C ALA A 57 -18.25 -8.80 0.85
N ARG A 58 -16.91 -8.92 1.02
CA ARG A 58 -15.95 -8.60 -0.05
C ARG A 58 -15.98 -9.55 -1.26
N ASP A 59 -16.42 -10.78 -1.08
CA ASP A 59 -16.51 -11.79 -2.16
C ASP A 59 -15.22 -11.84 -3.03
N GLY A 60 -14.06 -12.00 -2.37
CA GLY A 60 -12.76 -12.04 -3.03
C GLY A 60 -12.19 -10.68 -3.46
N ARG A 61 -12.99 -9.61 -3.48
CA ARG A 61 -12.54 -8.27 -3.85
C ARG A 61 -11.52 -7.71 -2.85
N LYS A 62 -10.63 -6.85 -3.33
CA LYS A 62 -9.70 -6.11 -2.49
C LYS A 62 -10.41 -4.92 -1.83
N ILE A 63 -10.13 -4.67 -0.57
CA ILE A 63 -10.65 -3.50 0.14
C ILE A 63 -9.58 -2.41 0.11
N ILE A 64 -9.92 -1.22 -0.40
CA ILE A 64 -9.09 -0.02 -0.30
C ILE A 64 -9.78 0.95 0.65
N VAL A 65 -9.06 1.33 1.71
CA VAL A 65 -9.50 2.35 2.68
C VAL A 65 -8.72 3.62 2.41
N ALA A 66 -9.42 4.68 2.02
CA ALA A 66 -8.83 5.99 1.78
C ALA A 66 -9.00 6.88 3.00
N VAL A 67 -7.89 7.44 3.50
CA VAL A 67 -7.84 8.35 4.64
C VAL A 67 -7.16 9.67 4.26
N ARG A 68 -7.55 10.77 4.90
CA ARG A 68 -6.98 12.10 4.63
C ARG A 68 -5.60 12.28 5.26
N THR A 69 -5.42 11.79 6.48
CA THR A 69 -4.24 12.06 7.30
C THR A 69 -3.58 10.78 7.81
N VAL A 70 -2.28 10.89 8.16
CA VAL A 70 -1.54 9.79 8.79
C VAL A 70 -2.13 9.40 10.16
N SER A 71 -2.76 10.36 10.87
CA SER A 71 -3.44 10.08 12.15
C SER A 71 -4.64 9.15 11.97
N GLN A 72 -5.47 9.39 10.93
CA GLN A 72 -6.59 8.51 10.57
C GLN A 72 -6.12 7.12 10.14
N LEU A 73 -5.00 7.05 9.42
CA LEU A 73 -4.36 5.77 9.07
C LEU A 73 -4.05 4.95 10.32
N THR A 74 -3.55 5.57 11.39
CA THR A 74 -3.26 4.89 12.67
C THR A 74 -4.53 4.28 13.29
N THR A 75 -5.70 4.90 13.11
CA THR A 75 -6.98 4.35 13.58
C THR A 75 -7.28 3.02 12.89
N PHE A 76 -7.15 2.97 11.55
CA PHE A 76 -7.37 1.73 10.81
C PHE A 76 -6.29 0.67 11.06
N ILE A 77 -5.03 1.07 11.31
CA ILE A 77 -3.98 0.12 11.73
C ILE A 77 -4.41 -0.61 13.01
N ARG A 78 -4.88 0.13 14.02
CA ARG A 78 -5.34 -0.45 15.29
C ARG A 78 -6.56 -1.33 15.12
N GLU A 79 -7.55 -0.88 14.37
CA GLU A 79 -8.78 -1.64 14.10
C GLU A 79 -8.47 -2.96 13.40
N LEU A 80 -7.67 -2.92 12.33
CA LEU A 80 -7.26 -4.10 11.59
C LEU A 80 -6.35 -5.03 12.42
N ALA A 81 -5.53 -4.49 13.31
CA ALA A 81 -4.75 -5.31 14.25
C ALA A 81 -5.64 -6.11 15.20
N LEU A 82 -6.71 -5.49 15.73
CA LEU A 82 -7.69 -6.17 16.57
C LEU A 82 -8.48 -7.25 15.79
N ILE A 83 -8.88 -6.95 14.56
CA ILE A 83 -9.55 -7.92 13.68
C ILE A 83 -8.63 -9.12 13.44
N ARG A 84 -7.35 -8.90 13.17
CA ARG A 84 -6.38 -9.98 12.93
C ARG A 84 -6.11 -10.87 14.13
N GLN A 85 -6.33 -10.41 15.36
CA GLN A 85 -6.27 -11.29 16.54
C GLN A 85 -7.32 -12.40 16.47
N LYS A 86 -8.49 -12.12 15.87
CA LYS A 86 -9.56 -13.11 15.66
C LYS A 86 -9.46 -13.81 14.30
N GLN A 87 -8.92 -13.14 13.30
CA GLN A 87 -8.87 -13.56 11.89
C GLN A 87 -7.43 -13.38 11.33
N PRO A 88 -6.46 -14.20 11.78
CA PRO A 88 -5.04 -14.01 11.43
C PRO A 88 -4.73 -14.16 9.94
N GLN A 89 -5.63 -14.79 9.17
CA GLN A 89 -5.51 -14.95 7.72
C GLN A 89 -5.71 -13.63 6.94
N ILE A 90 -6.32 -12.59 7.54
CA ILE A 90 -6.53 -11.29 6.89
C ILE A 90 -5.18 -10.58 6.76
N ARG A 91 -4.79 -10.32 5.53
CA ARG A 91 -3.55 -9.62 5.20
C ARG A 91 -3.82 -8.14 5.00
N THR A 92 -3.02 -7.31 5.65
CA THR A 92 -3.19 -5.86 5.62
C THR A 92 -1.90 -5.18 5.16
N ALA A 93 -2.05 -4.08 4.42
CA ALA A 93 -0.95 -3.23 4.04
C ALA A 93 -1.34 -1.75 4.16
N TYR A 94 -0.34 -0.89 4.32
CA TYR A 94 -0.53 0.53 4.55
C TYR A 94 0.42 1.30 3.63
N LEU A 95 -0.13 2.18 2.79
CA LEU A 95 0.66 2.94 1.82
C LEU A 95 0.66 4.43 2.18
N ILE A 96 1.84 4.95 2.42
CA ILE A 96 2.10 6.39 2.55
C ILE A 96 2.98 6.86 1.40
N GLY A 97 3.03 8.19 1.20
CA GLY A 97 3.77 8.77 0.08
C GLY A 97 5.27 8.46 0.10
N LYS A 98 5.89 8.38 -1.07
CA LYS A 98 7.34 8.15 -1.24
C LYS A 98 8.21 9.11 -0.44
N GLY A 99 7.80 10.38 -0.32
CA GLY A 99 8.51 11.40 0.45
C GLY A 99 8.71 11.03 1.92
N SER A 100 7.76 10.32 2.51
CA SER A 100 7.85 9.87 3.92
C SER A 100 8.65 8.59 4.10
N MET A 101 8.94 7.86 3.03
CA MET A 101 9.57 6.53 3.08
C MET A 101 10.97 6.49 2.48
N CYS A 102 11.30 7.41 1.58
CA CYS A 102 12.54 7.34 0.79
C CYS A 102 13.77 7.66 1.65
N PRO A 103 14.76 6.76 1.79
CA PRO A 103 15.97 7.03 2.55
C PRO A 103 16.93 8.03 1.86
N LEU A 104 16.75 8.28 0.55
CA LEU A 104 17.61 9.18 -0.24
C LEU A 104 17.11 10.62 -0.31
N GLY A 105 16.05 10.98 0.37
CA GLY A 105 15.60 12.35 0.43
C GLY A 105 14.19 12.53 0.92
N ARG A 106 13.98 13.63 1.61
CA ARG A 106 12.68 14.03 2.17
C ARG A 106 12.18 15.32 1.53
N ASP A 107 13.04 16.02 0.77
CA ASP A 107 12.77 17.34 0.26
C ASP A 107 12.52 17.34 -1.25
N GLY A 108 11.64 18.22 -1.70
CA GLY A 108 11.37 18.49 -3.10
C GLY A 108 10.61 17.39 -3.84
N ASP A 109 10.76 17.37 -5.15
CA ASP A 109 10.07 16.45 -6.06
C ASP A 109 10.68 15.03 -6.01
N VAL A 110 10.49 14.36 -4.88
CA VAL A 110 10.98 12.97 -4.68
C VAL A 110 10.41 12.02 -5.72
N TYR A 111 9.20 12.27 -6.22
CA TYR A 111 8.55 11.39 -7.20
C TYR A 111 9.27 11.45 -8.54
N ARG A 112 9.46 12.64 -9.11
CA ARG A 112 10.15 12.81 -10.39
C ARG A 112 11.60 12.32 -10.32
N ARG A 113 12.32 12.70 -9.25
CA ARG A 113 13.69 12.24 -9.03
C ARG A 113 13.77 10.72 -8.90
N CYS A 114 12.87 10.09 -8.13
CA CYS A 114 12.81 8.65 -7.96
C CYS A 114 12.60 7.93 -9.30
N GLU A 115 11.73 8.42 -10.17
CA GLU A 115 11.47 7.81 -11.47
C GLU A 115 12.69 7.84 -12.38
N GLY A 116 13.38 8.98 -12.47
CA GLY A 116 14.61 9.11 -13.24
C GLY A 116 15.70 8.15 -12.74
N VAL A 117 15.94 8.13 -11.43
CA VAL A 117 16.94 7.25 -10.81
C VAL A 117 16.58 5.77 -10.97
N LYS A 118 15.31 5.40 -10.85
CA LYS A 118 14.85 4.03 -11.10
C LYS A 118 15.04 3.59 -12.55
N LYS A 119 14.70 4.48 -13.48
CA LYS A 119 14.88 4.22 -14.93
C LYS A 119 16.35 3.94 -15.26
N PHE A 120 17.26 4.78 -14.79
CA PHE A 120 18.70 4.57 -14.97
C PHE A 120 19.20 3.32 -14.25
N SER A 121 18.82 3.10 -12.99
CA SER A 121 19.17 1.89 -12.24
C SER A 121 18.69 0.63 -12.97
N THR A 122 17.48 0.63 -13.53
CA THR A 122 16.92 -0.49 -14.28
C THR A 122 17.72 -0.77 -15.55
N ALA A 123 18.10 0.26 -16.30
CA ALA A 123 18.92 0.11 -17.51
C ALA A 123 20.28 -0.50 -17.20
N LEU A 124 20.97 0.03 -16.19
CA LEU A 124 22.25 -0.50 -15.71
C LEU A 124 22.16 -1.96 -15.27
N MET A 125 21.14 -2.27 -14.45
CA MET A 125 20.92 -3.63 -13.96
C MET A 125 20.65 -4.60 -15.10
N ARG A 126 19.85 -4.21 -16.09
CA ARG A 126 19.55 -5.03 -17.26
C ARG A 126 20.80 -5.34 -18.07
N GLU A 127 21.59 -4.32 -18.39
CA GLU A 127 22.86 -4.48 -19.11
C GLU A 127 23.80 -5.46 -18.39
N ARG A 128 23.90 -5.35 -17.07
CA ARG A 128 24.73 -6.26 -16.27
C ARG A 128 24.17 -7.67 -16.21
N ALA A 129 22.85 -7.82 -16.14
CA ALA A 129 22.19 -9.11 -16.14
C ALA A 129 22.37 -9.85 -17.48
N GLU A 130 22.27 -9.16 -18.60
CA GLU A 130 22.50 -9.68 -19.95
C GLU A 130 23.96 -10.16 -20.14
N ARG A 131 24.90 -9.59 -19.36
CA ARG A 131 26.30 -10.02 -19.29
C ARG A 131 26.57 -11.11 -18.23
N GLY A 132 25.51 -11.72 -17.65
CA GLY A 132 25.59 -12.81 -16.69
C GLY A 132 25.45 -12.42 -15.21
N ALA A 133 25.30 -11.14 -14.86
CA ALA A 133 25.08 -10.69 -13.49
C ALA A 133 23.58 -10.76 -13.09
N LEU A 134 23.06 -11.94 -12.85
CA LEU A 134 21.63 -12.14 -12.51
C LEU A 134 21.23 -11.58 -11.14
N LEU A 135 22.21 -11.34 -10.26
CA LEU A 135 22.05 -10.69 -8.95
C LEU A 135 22.80 -9.36 -8.95
N PRO A 136 22.23 -8.28 -9.52
CA PRO A 136 22.93 -7.01 -9.74
C PRO A 136 23.54 -6.41 -8.48
N ALA A 137 22.89 -6.52 -7.33
CA ALA A 137 23.41 -6.02 -6.06
C ALA A 137 24.76 -6.67 -5.64
N LYS A 138 25.06 -7.88 -6.13
CA LYS A 138 26.32 -8.61 -5.90
C LYS A 138 27.34 -8.40 -7.01
N ASP A 139 26.98 -7.76 -8.11
CA ASP A 139 27.89 -7.46 -9.20
C ASP A 139 28.94 -6.44 -8.73
N PRO A 140 30.27 -6.71 -8.90
CA PRO A 140 31.32 -5.82 -8.41
C PRO A 140 31.28 -4.42 -9.02
N PHE A 141 30.86 -4.28 -10.28
CA PHE A 141 30.73 -2.98 -10.93
C PHE A 141 29.59 -2.18 -10.29
N VAL A 142 28.42 -2.80 -10.11
CA VAL A 142 27.26 -2.15 -9.46
C VAL A 142 27.61 -1.77 -8.02
N ALA A 143 28.27 -2.64 -7.28
CA ALA A 143 28.73 -2.36 -5.91
C ALA A 143 29.72 -1.17 -5.87
N GLN A 144 30.59 -1.04 -6.88
CA GLN A 144 31.49 0.12 -7.01
C GLN A 144 30.70 1.41 -7.27
N GLN A 145 29.70 1.38 -8.17
CA GLN A 145 28.86 2.54 -8.43
C GLN A 145 28.09 2.98 -7.18
N ILE A 146 27.55 2.04 -6.40
CA ILE A 146 26.87 2.32 -5.12
C ILE A 146 27.83 3.02 -4.14
N ARG A 147 29.10 2.53 -4.01
CA ARG A 147 30.11 3.15 -3.13
C ARG A 147 30.51 4.57 -3.54
N ARG A 148 30.48 4.87 -4.83
CA ARG A 148 30.84 6.19 -5.39
C ARG A 148 29.64 7.14 -5.54
N MET A 149 28.46 6.67 -5.19
CA MET A 149 27.22 7.43 -5.36
C MET A 149 27.22 8.69 -4.48
N ASP A 150 26.94 9.82 -5.09
CA ASP A 150 26.51 11.02 -4.37
C ASP A 150 25.08 10.80 -3.82
N ARG A 151 24.89 11.01 -2.53
CA ARG A 151 23.59 10.81 -1.88
C ARG A 151 22.62 11.96 -2.12
N GLU A 152 23.12 13.16 -2.37
CA GLU A 152 22.29 14.32 -2.67
C GLU A 152 21.79 14.29 -4.13
N HIS A 153 22.64 13.81 -5.04
CA HIS A 153 22.33 13.72 -6.47
C HIS A 153 22.56 12.30 -7.02
N PRO A 154 21.81 11.30 -6.53
CA PRO A 154 22.07 9.92 -6.90
C PRO A 154 21.69 9.66 -8.36
N LEU A 155 22.61 9.09 -9.15
CA LEU A 155 22.31 8.55 -10.48
C LEU A 155 21.67 7.16 -10.42
N ILE A 156 21.97 6.38 -9.36
CA ILE A 156 21.43 5.04 -9.12
C ILE A 156 20.81 4.96 -7.73
N CYS A 157 19.84 4.08 -7.55
CA CYS A 157 19.22 3.86 -6.26
C CYS A 157 19.65 2.50 -5.69
N PRO A 158 20.51 2.47 -4.64
CA PRO A 158 20.95 1.22 -4.04
C PRO A 158 19.78 0.40 -3.48
N TYR A 159 18.84 1.05 -2.83
CA TYR A 159 17.65 0.42 -2.26
C TYR A 159 16.78 -0.25 -3.33
N PHE A 160 16.61 0.38 -4.49
CA PHE A 160 15.90 -0.21 -5.61
C PHE A 160 16.67 -1.39 -6.21
N ILE A 161 17.99 -1.27 -6.37
CA ILE A 161 18.85 -2.33 -6.88
C ILE A 161 18.78 -3.56 -5.97
N HIS A 162 18.86 -3.38 -4.64
CA HIS A 162 18.71 -4.49 -3.68
C HIS A 162 17.30 -5.10 -3.67
N SER A 163 16.29 -4.32 -4.06
CA SER A 163 14.91 -4.81 -4.16
C SER A 163 14.63 -5.72 -5.36
N ARG A 164 15.55 -5.77 -6.32
CA ARG A 164 15.31 -6.42 -7.61
C ARG A 164 16.41 -7.43 -7.94
N MET A 165 16.04 -8.43 -8.73
CA MET A 165 16.95 -9.36 -9.37
C MET A 165 16.45 -9.67 -10.78
N PHE A 166 17.32 -10.24 -11.60
CA PHE A 166 16.96 -10.73 -12.92
C PHE A 166 16.95 -12.25 -12.92
N LEU A 167 16.04 -12.81 -13.67
CA LEU A 167 16.01 -14.24 -13.99
C LEU A 167 16.24 -14.38 -15.48
N ALA A 168 17.00 -15.42 -15.87
CA ALA A 168 17.12 -15.80 -17.27
C ALA A 168 15.74 -16.23 -17.79
N GLY A 169 15.37 -15.76 -18.96
CA GLY A 169 14.15 -16.14 -19.67
C GLY A 169 14.41 -17.25 -20.67
N ASP A 170 13.37 -17.99 -21.01
CA ASP A 170 13.45 -19.17 -21.93
C ASP A 170 13.88 -18.78 -23.35
N ALA A 171 13.71 -17.52 -23.77
CA ALA A 171 14.09 -16.99 -25.08
C ALA A 171 15.41 -16.21 -25.09
N GLY A 172 16.28 -16.41 -24.08
CA GLY A 172 17.59 -15.74 -24.02
C GLY A 172 17.56 -14.29 -23.49
N GLY A 173 16.41 -13.78 -23.07
CA GLY A 173 16.27 -12.49 -22.41
C GLY A 173 16.40 -12.57 -20.90
N VAL A 174 16.29 -11.40 -20.22
CA VAL A 174 16.25 -11.33 -18.76
C VAL A 174 14.97 -10.63 -18.30
N ARG A 175 14.36 -11.16 -17.22
CA ARG A 175 13.15 -10.61 -16.59
C ARG A 175 13.47 -10.11 -15.20
N MET A 176 13.11 -8.87 -14.93
CA MET A 176 13.24 -8.27 -13.61
C MET A 176 12.13 -8.76 -12.67
N VAL A 177 12.51 -9.21 -11.49
CA VAL A 177 11.59 -9.71 -10.45
C VAL A 177 12.00 -9.17 -9.08
N PRO A 178 11.11 -9.20 -8.07
CA PRO A 178 11.48 -8.88 -6.69
C PRO A 178 12.61 -9.77 -6.20
N SER A 179 13.57 -9.21 -5.47
CA SER A 179 14.65 -9.98 -4.87
C SER A 179 14.13 -10.94 -3.79
N ALA A 180 14.91 -11.96 -3.44
CA ALA A 180 14.57 -12.89 -2.37
C ALA A 180 14.42 -12.16 -1.01
N ASP A 181 15.28 -11.18 -0.74
CA ASP A 181 15.24 -10.37 0.48
C ASP A 181 13.97 -9.53 0.52
N LEU A 182 13.61 -8.84 -0.58
CA LEU A 182 12.36 -8.07 -0.65
C LEU A 182 11.13 -8.98 -0.41
N ARG A 183 11.09 -10.18 -1.00
CA ARG A 183 9.99 -11.14 -0.78
C ARG A 183 9.93 -11.63 0.66
N SER A 184 11.08 -11.95 1.26
CA SER A 184 11.17 -12.39 2.66
C SER A 184 10.63 -11.32 3.61
N LYS A 185 11.04 -10.06 3.41
CA LYS A 185 10.56 -8.91 4.21
C LYS A 185 9.07 -8.65 3.99
N ALA A 186 8.58 -8.76 2.75
CA ALA A 186 7.15 -8.62 2.46
C ALA A 186 6.30 -9.66 3.18
N ASN A 187 6.75 -10.92 3.21
CA ASN A 187 6.05 -11.98 3.94
C ASN A 187 6.03 -11.71 5.45
N ARG A 188 7.13 -11.19 6.02
CA ARG A 188 7.17 -10.79 7.44
C ARG A 188 6.19 -9.66 7.75
N VAL A 189 6.13 -8.63 6.91
CA VAL A 189 5.19 -7.50 7.06
C VAL A 189 3.74 -7.97 6.92
N LEU A 190 3.44 -8.91 6.03
CA LEU A 190 2.10 -9.51 5.90
C LEU A 190 1.73 -10.38 7.10
N ALA A 191 2.70 -11.06 7.70
CA ALA A 191 2.48 -11.90 8.89
C ALA A 191 2.22 -11.06 10.15
N ALA A 192 2.86 -9.89 10.29
CA ALA A 192 2.68 -8.98 11.42
C ALA A 192 2.40 -7.56 10.93
N PRO A 193 1.30 -6.92 11.36
CA PRO A 193 1.02 -5.53 11.00
C PRO A 193 2.15 -4.62 11.47
N VAL A 194 2.60 -3.76 10.56
CA VAL A 194 3.70 -2.83 10.80
C VAL A 194 3.21 -1.42 10.51
N ASP A 195 3.47 -0.51 11.42
CA ASP A 195 3.23 0.92 11.17
C ASP A 195 4.10 1.36 9.98
N PRO A 196 3.53 2.05 8.97
CA PRO A 196 4.31 2.50 7.79
C PRO A 196 5.52 3.34 8.14
N ARG A 197 5.51 4.03 9.28
CA ARG A 197 6.64 4.84 9.77
C ARG A 197 7.83 3.98 10.23
N GLU A 198 7.55 2.77 10.69
CA GLU A 198 8.57 1.79 11.12
C GLU A 198 9.08 0.95 9.94
N LEU A 199 8.31 0.92 8.85
CA LEU A 199 8.60 0.09 7.69
C LEU A 199 9.95 0.44 7.04
N ALA A 200 10.34 1.72 7.06
CA ALA A 200 11.63 2.16 6.54
C ALA A 200 12.81 1.51 7.29
N GLY A 201 12.70 1.36 8.61
CA GLY A 201 13.69 0.63 9.42
C GLY A 201 13.74 -0.86 9.11
N LEU A 202 12.58 -1.49 8.94
CA LEU A 202 12.48 -2.91 8.59
C LEU A 202 12.97 -3.21 7.17
N ALA A 203 12.85 -2.26 6.27
CA ALA A 203 13.30 -2.40 4.89
C ALA A 203 14.82 -2.57 4.80
N GLY A 204 15.60 -1.89 5.68
CA GLY A 204 17.07 -1.97 5.66
C GLY A 204 17.62 -1.57 4.29
N ASP A 205 18.25 -2.51 3.59
CA ASP A 205 18.87 -2.26 2.29
C ASP A 205 17.89 -2.27 1.10
N VAL A 206 16.65 -2.74 1.26
CA VAL A 206 15.66 -2.71 0.18
C VAL A 206 14.84 -1.41 0.21
N CYS A 207 14.24 -1.04 -0.91
CA CYS A 207 13.39 0.14 -1.01
C CYS A 207 12.12 -0.03 -0.17
N PRO A 208 11.85 0.83 0.82
CA PRO A 208 10.63 0.74 1.63
C PRO A 208 9.36 0.85 0.79
N TYR A 209 9.35 1.70 -0.24
CA TYR A 209 8.20 1.84 -1.13
C TYR A 209 7.96 0.57 -1.97
N GLU A 210 9.01 -0.08 -2.49
CA GLU A 210 8.89 -1.37 -3.20
C GLU A 210 8.40 -2.48 -2.25
N LEU A 211 8.83 -2.45 -0.99
CA LEU A 211 8.36 -3.36 0.05
C LEU A 211 6.86 -3.16 0.29
N THR A 212 6.41 -1.93 0.48
CA THR A 212 4.99 -1.60 0.65
C THR A 212 4.16 -2.03 -0.57
N MET A 213 4.62 -1.74 -1.78
CA MET A 213 3.89 -2.13 -3.00
C MET A 213 3.79 -3.64 -3.15
N LEU A 214 4.83 -4.40 -2.79
CA LEU A 214 4.78 -5.85 -2.85
C LEU A 214 3.82 -6.43 -1.79
N THR A 215 3.80 -5.87 -0.57
CA THR A 215 2.82 -6.26 0.46
C THR A 215 1.40 -5.88 0.06
N ALA A 216 1.18 -4.67 -0.47
CA ALA A 216 -0.12 -4.18 -0.92
C ALA A 216 -0.73 -5.07 -2.01
N LYS A 217 0.10 -5.59 -2.92
CA LYS A 217 -0.35 -6.53 -3.97
C LYS A 217 -1.00 -7.78 -3.38
N SER A 218 -0.45 -8.29 -2.28
CA SER A 218 -0.90 -9.52 -1.62
C SER A 218 -1.91 -9.28 -0.48
N ALA A 219 -2.14 -8.02 -0.09
CA ALA A 219 -3.05 -7.68 0.99
C ALA A 219 -4.52 -7.79 0.59
N ASP A 220 -5.36 -8.17 1.55
CA ASP A 220 -6.82 -8.17 1.43
C ASP A 220 -7.38 -6.77 1.68
N VAL A 221 -6.75 -6.02 2.60
CA VAL A 221 -7.07 -4.63 2.95
C VAL A 221 -5.85 -3.76 2.76
N LEU A 222 -5.99 -2.71 1.98
CA LEU A 222 -4.98 -1.68 1.76
C LEU A 222 -5.49 -0.33 2.26
N VAL A 223 -4.81 0.28 3.23
CA VAL A 223 -5.10 1.65 3.68
C VAL A 223 -4.16 2.62 2.98
N VAL A 224 -4.73 3.63 2.35
CA VAL A 224 -3.99 4.62 1.53
C VAL A 224 -4.36 6.04 1.92
N ASN A 225 -3.50 7.00 1.62
CA ASN A 225 -3.86 8.42 1.67
C ASN A 225 -4.72 8.81 0.46
N TYR A 226 -5.54 9.84 0.59
CA TYR A 226 -6.41 10.40 -0.45
C TYR A 226 -5.70 10.64 -1.78
N HIS A 227 -4.44 11.11 -1.80
CA HIS A 227 -3.67 11.29 -3.03
C HIS A 227 -3.56 10.02 -3.88
N HIS A 228 -3.47 8.85 -3.25
CA HIS A 228 -3.39 7.58 -3.99
C HIS A 228 -4.70 7.21 -4.70
N LEU A 229 -5.81 7.83 -4.31
CA LEU A 229 -7.11 7.57 -4.88
C LEU A 229 -7.60 8.70 -5.81
N PHE A 230 -7.42 9.96 -5.39
CA PHE A 230 -7.98 11.10 -6.10
C PHE A 230 -7.05 11.67 -7.16
N ASP A 231 -5.73 11.55 -7.03
CA ASP A 231 -4.82 11.83 -8.13
C ASP A 231 -4.95 10.72 -9.18
N ARG A 232 -5.30 11.13 -10.41
CA ARG A 232 -5.59 10.20 -11.51
C ARG A 232 -4.37 9.34 -11.87
N GLU A 233 -3.21 9.95 -12.03
CA GLU A 233 -1.99 9.25 -12.46
C GLU A 233 -1.52 8.27 -11.39
N ILE A 234 -1.54 8.71 -10.12
CA ILE A 234 -1.15 7.88 -8.97
C ILE A 234 -2.12 6.71 -8.82
N ARG A 235 -3.44 6.92 -8.99
CA ARG A 235 -4.46 5.88 -8.92
C ARG A 235 -4.28 4.84 -10.03
N GLU A 236 -4.10 5.26 -11.26
CA GLU A 236 -3.88 4.37 -12.40
C GLU A 236 -2.63 3.50 -12.18
N GLN A 237 -1.53 4.11 -11.71
CA GLN A 237 -0.32 3.38 -11.35
C GLN A 237 -0.53 2.42 -10.17
N LEU A 238 -1.29 2.82 -9.16
CA LEU A 238 -1.62 1.98 -8.01
C LEU A 238 -2.39 0.73 -8.48
N TYR A 239 -3.46 0.90 -9.23
CA TYR A 239 -4.29 -0.19 -9.73
C TYR A 239 -3.50 -1.14 -10.63
N ALA A 240 -2.69 -0.62 -11.54
CA ALA A 240 -1.79 -1.41 -12.36
C ALA A 240 -0.78 -2.22 -11.51
N ASN A 241 -0.18 -1.61 -10.49
CA ASN A 241 0.75 -2.28 -9.60
C ASN A 241 0.08 -3.37 -8.74
N LEU A 242 -1.15 -3.14 -8.30
CA LEU A 242 -1.95 -4.12 -7.56
C LEU A 242 -2.49 -5.24 -8.46
N ASN A 243 -2.52 -5.02 -9.76
CA ASN A 243 -3.14 -5.88 -10.77
C ASN A 243 -4.63 -6.08 -10.48
N VAL A 244 -5.35 -4.98 -10.29
CA VAL A 244 -6.80 -4.93 -10.05
C VAL A 244 -7.46 -3.92 -10.98
N GLU A 245 -8.71 -4.21 -11.32
CA GLU A 245 -9.60 -3.28 -12.00
C GLU A 245 -10.56 -2.61 -10.98
N PRO A 246 -11.22 -1.50 -11.30
CA PRO A 246 -12.14 -0.83 -10.38
C PRO A 246 -13.23 -1.74 -9.80
N HIS A 247 -13.73 -2.72 -10.56
CA HIS A 247 -14.75 -3.66 -10.12
C HIS A 247 -14.22 -4.73 -9.14
N ASP A 248 -12.90 -4.94 -9.07
CA ASP A 248 -12.25 -5.84 -8.10
C ASP A 248 -12.03 -5.18 -6.74
N VAL A 249 -12.46 -3.93 -6.58
CA VAL A 249 -12.18 -3.13 -5.39
C VAL A 249 -13.46 -2.73 -4.68
N LEU A 250 -13.48 -2.90 -3.36
CA LEU A 250 -14.41 -2.23 -2.47
C LEU A 250 -13.72 -1.01 -1.86
N LEU A 251 -14.32 0.15 -2.03
CA LEU A 251 -13.75 1.40 -1.58
C LEU A 251 -14.46 1.91 -0.31
N LEU A 252 -13.67 2.15 0.74
CA LEU A 252 -14.10 2.84 1.96
C LEU A 252 -13.38 4.19 2.02
N ILE A 253 -14.14 5.28 2.08
CA ILE A 253 -13.60 6.64 2.21
C ILE A 253 -13.94 7.13 3.62
N ASP A 254 -12.92 7.34 4.44
CA ASP A 254 -13.08 7.91 5.78
C ASP A 254 -13.15 9.43 5.70
N GLU A 255 -14.05 10.04 6.50
CA GLU A 255 -14.27 11.50 6.52
C GLU A 255 -14.56 12.10 5.12
N ALA A 256 -15.46 11.46 4.37
CA ALA A 256 -15.77 11.76 2.96
C ALA A 256 -16.21 13.22 2.72
N HIS A 257 -16.65 13.94 3.76
CA HIS A 257 -16.96 15.37 3.66
C HIS A 257 -15.73 16.23 3.27
N ASN A 258 -14.51 15.71 3.43
CA ASN A 258 -13.27 16.38 3.00
C ASN A 258 -12.87 16.09 1.56
N CYS A 259 -13.61 15.26 0.81
CA CYS A 259 -13.22 14.87 -0.54
C CYS A 259 -13.15 16.06 -1.49
N GLY A 260 -14.11 17.00 -1.40
CA GLY A 260 -14.14 18.18 -2.26
C GLY A 260 -12.86 19.01 -2.14
N ASP A 261 -12.48 19.36 -0.92
CA ASP A 261 -11.26 20.14 -0.66
C ASP A 261 -10.00 19.40 -1.07
N ALA A 262 -9.97 18.09 -0.83
CA ALA A 262 -8.82 17.26 -1.19
C ALA A 262 -8.64 17.18 -2.71
N ILE A 263 -9.72 16.96 -3.47
CA ILE A 263 -9.68 16.92 -4.94
C ILE A 263 -9.27 18.28 -5.48
N GLN A 264 -9.86 19.37 -4.97
CA GLN A 264 -9.48 20.73 -5.38
C GLN A 264 -7.99 20.99 -5.14
N SER A 265 -7.45 20.60 -3.99
CA SER A 265 -6.03 20.77 -3.68
C SER A 265 -5.12 19.93 -4.59
N ILE A 266 -5.55 18.72 -4.99
CA ILE A 266 -4.77 17.84 -5.89
C ILE A 266 -4.78 18.36 -7.32
N GLU A 267 -5.94 18.85 -7.79
CA GLU A 267 -6.14 19.32 -9.17
C GLU A 267 -5.65 20.77 -9.38
N SER A 268 -5.39 21.51 -8.28
CA SER A 268 -4.88 22.88 -8.37
C SER A 268 -3.40 22.87 -8.76
N ALA A 269 -3.07 23.47 -9.90
CA ALA A 269 -1.69 23.77 -10.25
C ALA A 269 -1.26 25.09 -9.58
N ASP A 270 -0.16 25.08 -8.85
CA ASP A 270 0.50 26.32 -8.45
C ASP A 270 1.06 26.99 -9.70
N LEU A 271 0.45 28.10 -10.11
CA LEU A 271 0.99 28.99 -11.13
C LEU A 271 2.09 29.82 -10.46
N ALA A 272 3.34 29.32 -10.48
CA ALA A 272 4.52 30.05 -10.03
C ALA A 272 5.12 30.86 -11.19
#